data_31ac85546b1ef1853a5a0ff34d67b2ca
#
_entry.id   31ac85546b1ef1853a5a0ff34d67b2ca
#
_cell.length_a   1.000
_cell.length_b   1.000
_cell.length_c   1.000
_cell.angle_alpha   90.00
_cell.angle_beta   90.00
_cell.angle_gamma   90.00
#
_symmetry.space_group_name_H-M   'P 1'
#
loop_
_entity.id
_entity.type
_entity.pdbx_description
1 polymer ?
#
loop_
_entity_poly.entity_id
_entity_poly.type
_entity_poly.pdbx_seq_one_letter_code
_entity_poly.pdbx_strand_id
1 'polypeptide(L)'
;MVRTLGIFFILCIGLLLSSCDNYFGERTDLDFIEIPTYDVREISYVPIAPNIQDAIAPVDVYVGYDEFIYVVDSAQDLILRYDIALNLQSSIYVPGVRKVTQTRSFDLLAIGTYDTTITGVDYSLTSLYEIDMVDNGNVLSMQGAKAEAVIVHPFYFKNSFSSSDAKVKFTDVAIIGSNIQSENNSYYLSRTGISANNAGFGPDNAVLKFTKDHKWISALPITATGATYNDYFKNPLSLQGFTQAPQLTATNSPDFWVLNQNEDQEIQVQHIQFTEGPFGALYQPIFYSTLDPAAKRYLQTPKRFQDPVDLCLAGDGSRFLFVADAGVDSVYQFTSSGLEGVPPPPASAAEFNALATLGGFGNVSAVGYYDKILYVADSKNGTVQRFKLTLDFD
;
A
#
# COMPACT_ATOMS: atom_id res chain seq x y z
N MET A 1 7.39 77.18 -38.31
CA MET A 1 7.28 75.71 -38.50
C MET A 1 8.09 74.88 -37.51
N VAL A 2 9.25 75.31 -37.07
CA VAL A 2 10.08 74.53 -36.12
C VAL A 2 9.54 74.53 -34.67
N ARG A 3 8.85 75.60 -34.22
CA ARG A 3 8.28 75.65 -32.85
C ARG A 3 7.04 74.77 -32.63
N THR A 4 6.23 74.58 -33.68
CA THR A 4 5.03 73.72 -33.58
C THR A 4 5.41 72.25 -33.59
N LEU A 5 6.49 71.84 -34.26
CA LEU A 5 6.98 70.44 -34.32
C LEU A 5 7.54 70.02 -32.95
N GLY A 6 8.23 70.93 -32.23
CA GLY A 6 8.78 70.66 -30.89
C GLY A 6 7.70 70.41 -29.83
N ILE A 7 6.61 71.18 -29.89
CA ILE A 7 5.48 71.03 -28.94
C ILE A 7 4.74 69.68 -29.18
N PHE A 8 4.58 69.28 -30.47
CA PHE A 8 3.96 68.02 -30.80
C PHE A 8 4.82 66.82 -30.35
N PHE A 9 6.15 66.95 -30.44
CA PHE A 9 7.08 65.88 -29.99
C PHE A 9 7.11 65.72 -28.45
N ILE A 10 7.04 66.83 -27.73
CA ILE A 10 6.95 66.82 -26.25
C ILE A 10 5.60 66.24 -25.76
N LEU A 11 4.50 66.56 -26.48
CA LEU A 11 3.18 66.01 -26.15
C LEU A 11 3.10 64.50 -26.44
N CYS A 12 3.72 64.01 -27.51
CA CYS A 12 3.80 62.57 -27.80
C CYS A 12 4.67 61.82 -26.80
N ILE A 13 5.79 62.38 -26.30
CA ILE A 13 6.62 61.76 -25.29
C ILE A 13 5.88 61.76 -23.95
N GLY A 14 5.12 62.81 -23.60
CA GLY A 14 4.28 62.83 -22.37
C GLY A 14 3.19 61.75 -22.36
N LEU A 15 2.58 61.47 -23.53
CA LEU A 15 1.57 60.41 -23.67
C LEU A 15 2.17 58.98 -23.64
N LEU A 16 3.44 58.82 -24.02
CA LEU A 16 4.12 57.51 -23.93
C LEU A 16 4.60 57.19 -22.50
N LEU A 17 4.76 58.20 -21.63
CA LEU A 17 5.16 57.96 -20.24
C LEU A 17 3.99 57.74 -19.29
N SER A 18 2.75 58.04 -19.68
CA SER A 18 1.56 57.82 -18.84
C SER A 18 0.85 56.48 -19.11
N SER A 19 1.41 55.59 -19.96
CA SER A 19 0.70 54.44 -20.48
C SER A 19 1.09 53.11 -19.82
N CYS A 20 1.92 53.08 -18.75
CA CYS A 20 2.41 51.75 -18.28
C CYS A 20 2.09 51.37 -16.83
N ASP A 21 1.52 52.25 -16.03
CA ASP A 21 1.28 51.87 -14.62
C ASP A 21 0.00 51.07 -14.39
N ASN A 22 -0.92 51.05 -15.33
CA ASN A 22 -2.19 50.32 -15.17
C ASN A 22 -2.44 49.17 -16.22
N TYR A 23 -1.46 48.85 -17.05
CA TYR A 23 -1.67 47.82 -18.06
C TYR A 23 -1.57 46.37 -17.48
N PHE A 24 -0.93 46.20 -16.33
CA PHE A 24 -0.85 44.88 -15.69
C PHE A 24 -1.84 44.70 -14.55
N GLY A 25 -2.86 45.55 -14.44
CA GLY A 25 -3.79 45.51 -13.34
C GLY A 25 -3.04 45.67 -12.01
N GLU A 26 -3.65 46.16 -11.02
CA GLU A 26 -3.16 45.97 -9.65
C GLU A 26 -2.93 44.47 -9.48
N ARG A 27 -1.73 44.05 -9.05
CA ARG A 27 -1.50 42.70 -8.60
C ARG A 27 -2.67 42.38 -7.72
N THR A 28 -3.52 41.49 -8.17
CA THR A 28 -4.70 41.05 -7.45
C THR A 28 -4.25 40.84 -6.02
N ASP A 29 -4.81 41.64 -5.15
CA ASP A 29 -4.56 41.50 -3.72
C ASP A 29 -5.10 40.09 -3.40
N LEU A 30 -4.18 39.16 -3.14
CA LEU A 30 -4.52 37.77 -2.86
C LEU A 30 -4.93 37.59 -1.39
N ASP A 31 -5.14 38.70 -0.66
CA ASP A 31 -5.59 38.69 0.74
C ASP A 31 -6.95 38.00 0.94
N PHE A 32 -7.71 37.77 -0.12
CA PHE A 32 -8.93 36.96 -0.06
C PHE A 32 -8.66 35.43 -0.17
N ILE A 33 -7.49 35.03 -0.60
CA ILE A 33 -7.04 33.65 -0.52
C ILE A 33 -6.45 33.50 0.88
N GLU A 34 -7.28 33.09 1.81
CA GLU A 34 -6.78 32.53 3.06
C GLU A 34 -5.92 31.32 2.72
N ILE A 35 -4.64 31.55 2.45
CA ILE A 35 -3.66 30.48 2.48
C ILE A 35 -3.70 29.98 3.92
N PRO A 36 -4.13 28.74 4.18
CA PRO A 36 -4.14 28.22 5.54
C PRO A 36 -2.70 28.38 6.07
N THR A 37 -2.47 29.33 6.95
CA THR A 37 -1.21 29.46 7.67
C THR A 37 -1.22 28.37 8.72
N TYR A 38 -0.74 27.20 8.34
CA TYR A 38 -0.40 26.17 9.31
C TYR A 38 0.76 26.72 10.16
N ASP A 39 0.61 26.63 11.47
CA ASP A 39 1.73 26.98 12.35
C ASP A 39 2.88 26.01 11.98
N VAL A 40 4.00 26.55 11.50
CA VAL A 40 5.15 25.84 10.93
C VAL A 40 5.75 24.80 11.92
N ARG A 41 5.22 24.73 13.13
CA ARG A 41 5.65 23.82 14.20
C ARG A 41 4.92 22.47 14.20
N GLU A 42 3.82 22.31 13.47
CA GLU A 42 3.05 21.09 13.49
C GLU A 42 3.06 20.40 12.12
N ILE A 43 4.02 19.50 11.95
CA ILE A 43 4.04 18.59 10.82
C ILE A 43 3.02 17.51 11.11
N SER A 44 1.99 17.40 10.30
CA SER A 44 0.93 16.39 10.46
C SER A 44 0.32 16.00 9.12
N TYR A 45 -0.34 14.86 9.09
CA TYR A 45 -1.21 14.49 7.98
C TYR A 45 -2.55 15.19 8.15
N VAL A 46 -2.99 15.89 7.10
CA VAL A 46 -4.30 16.53 7.05
C VAL A 46 -5.18 15.84 6.01
N PRO A 47 -6.47 15.66 6.30
CA PRO A 47 -7.39 15.06 5.33
C PRO A 47 -7.58 15.97 4.12
N ILE A 48 -7.63 15.36 2.93
CA ILE A 48 -7.88 16.06 1.67
C ILE A 48 -9.12 15.48 0.99
N ALA A 49 -9.97 16.35 0.47
CA ALA A 49 -11.16 15.96 -0.29
C ALA A 49 -10.83 15.83 -1.80
N PRO A 50 -11.63 15.07 -2.57
CA PRO A 50 -12.69 14.16 -2.13
C PRO A 50 -12.14 12.83 -1.58
N ASN A 51 -12.99 12.05 -0.89
CA ASN A 51 -12.75 10.67 -0.49
C ASN A 51 -13.47 9.72 -1.45
N ILE A 52 -13.03 8.45 -1.52
CA ILE A 52 -13.79 7.39 -2.18
C ILE A 52 -14.92 6.97 -1.25
N GLN A 53 -16.18 6.94 -1.75
CA GLN A 53 -17.39 6.64 -0.99
C GLN A 53 -18.28 5.59 -1.68
N ASP A 54 -17.83 5.02 -2.80
CA ASP A 54 -18.61 4.07 -3.58
C ASP A 54 -18.45 2.62 -3.09
N ALA A 55 -17.44 2.36 -2.24
CA ALA A 55 -17.24 1.06 -1.61
C ALA A 55 -18.15 0.91 -0.39
N ILE A 56 -18.63 -0.31 -0.13
CA ILE A 56 -19.44 -0.62 1.06
C ILE A 56 -18.58 -1.03 2.25
N ALA A 57 -17.61 -1.91 2.01
CA ALA A 57 -16.67 -2.38 3.03
C ALA A 57 -15.27 -2.52 2.43
N PRO A 58 -14.54 -1.40 2.23
CA PRO A 58 -13.19 -1.43 1.69
C PRO A 58 -12.24 -2.10 2.69
N VAL A 59 -11.55 -3.15 2.25
CA VAL A 59 -10.62 -3.94 3.08
C VAL A 59 -9.21 -3.90 2.58
N ASP A 60 -8.98 -3.34 1.37
CA ASP A 60 -7.67 -3.12 0.82
C ASP A 60 -7.66 -1.90 -0.11
N VAL A 61 -6.53 -1.21 -0.18
CA VAL A 61 -6.28 -0.11 -1.10
C VAL A 61 -4.84 -0.19 -1.61
N TYR A 62 -4.71 -0.27 -2.92
CA TYR A 62 -3.43 -0.38 -3.61
C TYR A 62 -3.36 0.62 -4.76
N VAL A 63 -2.21 1.27 -4.97
CA VAL A 63 -2.00 2.10 -6.15
C VAL A 63 -1.00 1.41 -7.08
N GLY A 64 -1.45 1.16 -8.31
CA GLY A 64 -0.71 0.39 -9.28
C GLY A 64 0.38 1.18 -10.03
N TYR A 65 1.20 0.46 -10.80
CA TYR A 65 2.19 1.04 -11.71
C TYR A 65 1.54 1.80 -12.88
N ASP A 66 0.26 1.56 -13.11
CA ASP A 66 -0.58 2.26 -14.09
C ASP A 66 -1.22 3.53 -13.51
N GLU A 67 -0.83 3.91 -12.29
CA GLU A 67 -1.33 5.09 -11.55
C GLU A 67 -2.83 5.05 -11.21
N PHE A 68 -3.46 3.86 -11.31
CA PHE A 68 -4.84 3.67 -10.85
C PHE A 68 -4.87 3.22 -9.40
N ILE A 69 -5.92 3.63 -8.72
CA ILE A 69 -6.20 3.25 -7.33
C ILE A 69 -7.15 2.06 -7.37
N TYR A 70 -6.73 0.94 -6.81
CA TYR A 70 -7.51 -0.27 -6.66
C TYR A 70 -8.02 -0.37 -5.24
N VAL A 71 -9.33 -0.53 -5.09
CA VAL A 71 -9.99 -0.69 -3.79
C VAL A 71 -10.71 -2.03 -3.78
N VAL A 72 -10.44 -2.85 -2.78
CA VAL A 72 -11.13 -4.12 -2.59
C VAL A 72 -12.35 -3.88 -1.70
N ASP A 73 -13.54 -4.09 -2.25
CA ASP A 73 -14.81 -4.06 -1.52
C ASP A 73 -15.23 -5.49 -1.17
N SER A 74 -15.05 -5.87 0.08
CA SER A 74 -15.34 -7.21 0.56
C SER A 74 -16.82 -7.51 0.73
N ALA A 75 -17.67 -6.50 0.75
CA ALA A 75 -19.12 -6.69 0.83
C ALA A 75 -19.74 -7.06 -0.52
N GLN A 76 -19.08 -6.67 -1.61
CA GLN A 76 -19.53 -6.93 -2.97
C GLN A 76 -18.68 -7.94 -3.72
N ASP A 77 -17.57 -8.39 -3.13
CA ASP A 77 -16.54 -9.20 -3.78
C ASP A 77 -16.01 -8.53 -5.07
N LEU A 78 -15.77 -7.22 -5.00
CA LEU A 78 -15.32 -6.42 -6.13
C LEU A 78 -13.93 -5.81 -5.88
N ILE A 79 -13.15 -5.74 -6.94
CA ILE A 79 -12.02 -4.83 -7.05
C ILE A 79 -12.50 -3.64 -7.86
N LEU A 80 -12.53 -2.45 -7.27
CA LEU A 80 -12.91 -1.20 -7.88
C LEU A 80 -11.65 -0.45 -8.34
N ARG A 81 -11.65 0.07 -9.57
CA ARG A 81 -10.51 0.79 -10.16
C ARG A 81 -10.86 2.25 -10.36
N TYR A 82 -10.12 3.15 -9.73
CA TYR A 82 -10.29 4.59 -9.83
C TYR A 82 -9.08 5.26 -10.49
N ASP A 83 -9.32 6.36 -11.19
CA ASP A 83 -8.25 7.26 -11.58
C ASP A 83 -7.76 8.12 -10.39
N ILE A 84 -6.69 8.88 -10.58
CA ILE A 84 -6.15 9.77 -9.52
C ILE A 84 -7.11 10.91 -9.12
N ALA A 85 -8.08 11.24 -9.99
CA ALA A 85 -9.15 12.18 -9.69
C ALA A 85 -10.32 11.54 -8.93
N LEU A 86 -10.22 10.25 -8.61
CA LEU A 86 -11.20 9.41 -7.92
C LEU A 86 -12.48 9.14 -8.72
N ASN A 87 -12.41 9.16 -10.04
CA ASN A 87 -13.52 8.69 -10.86
C ASN A 87 -13.45 7.17 -10.98
N LEU A 88 -14.52 6.46 -10.67
CA LEU A 88 -14.63 5.01 -10.87
C LEU A 88 -14.56 4.71 -12.38
N GLN A 89 -13.57 3.94 -12.78
CA GLN A 89 -13.33 3.57 -14.18
C GLN A 89 -13.91 2.20 -14.53
N SER A 90 -13.76 1.25 -13.63
CA SER A 90 -14.20 -0.13 -13.84
C SER A 90 -14.20 -0.91 -12.53
N SER A 91 -14.81 -2.10 -12.56
CA SER A 91 -14.76 -3.06 -11.48
C SER A 91 -14.67 -4.48 -12.02
N ILE A 92 -14.15 -5.40 -11.21
CA ILE A 92 -14.12 -6.83 -11.51
C ILE A 92 -14.52 -7.64 -10.28
N TYR A 93 -15.30 -8.69 -10.53
CA TYR A 93 -15.73 -9.62 -9.49
C TYR A 93 -14.67 -10.69 -9.25
N VAL A 94 -14.28 -10.86 -7.98
CA VAL A 94 -13.40 -11.94 -7.51
C VAL A 94 -14.01 -12.52 -6.23
N PRO A 95 -14.41 -13.79 -6.21
CA PRO A 95 -15.09 -14.36 -5.04
C PRO A 95 -14.25 -14.23 -3.77
N GLY A 96 -14.85 -13.72 -2.70
CA GLY A 96 -14.21 -13.57 -1.39
C GLY A 96 -12.94 -12.73 -1.38
N VAL A 97 -12.82 -11.76 -2.29
CA VAL A 97 -11.60 -10.95 -2.44
C VAL A 97 -11.26 -10.18 -1.16
N ARG A 98 -9.95 -10.15 -0.83
CA ARG A 98 -9.42 -9.48 0.37
C ARG A 98 -8.22 -8.60 0.11
N LYS A 99 -7.38 -8.95 -0.86
CA LYS A 99 -6.14 -8.25 -1.18
C LYS A 99 -5.94 -8.19 -2.68
N VAL A 100 -5.31 -7.11 -3.14
CA VAL A 100 -4.92 -6.93 -4.54
C VAL A 100 -3.53 -6.30 -4.62
N THR A 101 -2.73 -6.74 -5.57
CA THR A 101 -1.47 -6.09 -5.96
C THR A 101 -1.32 -6.14 -7.46
N GLN A 102 -0.45 -5.29 -8.02
CA GLN A 102 -0.17 -5.29 -9.45
C GLN A 102 1.25 -5.75 -9.73
N THR A 103 1.40 -6.60 -10.73
CA THR A 103 2.72 -6.96 -11.27
C THR A 103 3.30 -5.80 -12.08
N ARG A 104 4.60 -5.81 -12.33
CA ARG A 104 5.24 -4.82 -13.21
C ARG A 104 4.86 -4.98 -14.69
N SER A 105 4.15 -6.07 -15.04
CA SER A 105 3.53 -6.27 -16.35
C SER A 105 2.10 -5.73 -16.41
N PHE A 106 1.64 -5.09 -15.34
CA PHE A 106 0.31 -4.52 -15.13
C PHE A 106 -0.81 -5.52 -14.81
N ASP A 107 -0.55 -6.82 -14.78
CA ASP A 107 -1.54 -7.80 -14.35
C ASP A 107 -1.80 -7.68 -12.85
N LEU A 108 -3.03 -7.98 -12.42
CA LEU A 108 -3.36 -7.98 -11.00
C LEU A 108 -3.27 -9.40 -10.43
N LEU A 109 -2.73 -9.49 -9.22
CA LEU A 109 -2.84 -10.67 -8.37
C LEU A 109 -3.79 -10.34 -7.22
N ALA A 110 -4.81 -11.17 -7.01
CA ALA A 110 -5.81 -10.95 -5.99
C ALA A 110 -6.00 -12.20 -5.11
N ILE A 111 -6.11 -12.01 -3.82
CA ILE A 111 -6.43 -13.09 -2.89
C ILE A 111 -7.94 -13.13 -2.69
N GLY A 112 -8.51 -14.30 -2.91
CA GLY A 112 -9.94 -14.55 -2.77
C GLY A 112 -10.21 -15.99 -2.33
N THR A 113 -11.41 -16.46 -2.66
CA THR A 113 -11.86 -17.83 -2.36
C THR A 113 -12.30 -18.57 -3.62
N TYR A 114 -12.16 -19.88 -3.60
CA TYR A 114 -12.62 -20.79 -4.63
C TYR A 114 -13.64 -21.73 -4.02
N ASP A 115 -14.89 -21.64 -4.48
CA ASP A 115 -15.98 -22.46 -3.97
C ASP A 115 -15.97 -23.83 -4.67
N THR A 116 -16.03 -24.88 -3.88
CA THR A 116 -16.02 -26.27 -4.38
C THR A 116 -16.78 -27.21 -3.44
N THR A 117 -17.32 -28.28 -4.00
CA THR A 117 -17.98 -29.33 -3.21
C THR A 117 -17.07 -30.55 -3.10
N ILE A 118 -16.72 -30.95 -1.89
CA ILE A 118 -15.86 -32.10 -1.63
C ILE A 118 -16.65 -33.11 -0.79
N THR A 119 -16.84 -34.31 -1.31
CA THR A 119 -17.63 -35.40 -0.66
C THR A 119 -19.04 -34.96 -0.20
N GLY A 120 -19.67 -34.05 -0.97
CA GLY A 120 -21.02 -33.55 -0.67
C GLY A 120 -21.07 -32.42 0.36
N VAL A 121 -19.93 -31.85 0.74
CA VAL A 121 -19.83 -30.66 1.61
C VAL A 121 -19.23 -29.50 0.84
N ASP A 122 -19.85 -28.33 0.93
CA ASP A 122 -19.39 -27.11 0.26
C ASP A 122 -18.30 -26.44 1.09
N TYR A 123 -17.25 -26.01 0.40
CA TYR A 123 -16.11 -25.31 0.96
C TYR A 123 -15.75 -24.09 0.12
N SER A 124 -15.38 -22.99 0.79
CA SER A 124 -14.74 -21.82 0.20
C SER A 124 -13.25 -21.87 0.54
N LEU A 125 -12.43 -22.33 -0.41
CA LEU A 125 -10.99 -22.53 -0.22
C LEU A 125 -10.24 -21.26 -0.60
N THR A 126 -9.17 -20.94 0.15
CA THR A 126 -8.34 -19.78 -0.19
C THR A 126 -7.67 -19.96 -1.55
N SER A 127 -7.65 -18.89 -2.34
CA SER A 127 -7.13 -18.90 -3.70
C SER A 127 -6.40 -17.62 -4.05
N LEU A 128 -5.37 -17.73 -4.89
CA LEU A 128 -4.78 -16.62 -5.61
C LEU A 128 -5.37 -16.58 -7.01
N TYR A 129 -5.84 -15.41 -7.41
CA TYR A 129 -6.35 -15.11 -8.74
C TYR A 129 -5.36 -14.24 -9.50
N GLU A 130 -5.23 -14.50 -10.79
CA GLU A 130 -4.61 -13.61 -11.76
C GLU A 130 -5.68 -12.95 -12.62
N ILE A 131 -5.50 -11.66 -12.89
CA ILE A 131 -6.35 -10.88 -13.76
C ILE A 131 -5.44 -10.26 -14.82
N ASP A 132 -5.52 -10.78 -16.03
CA ASP A 132 -4.81 -10.26 -17.18
C ASP A 132 -5.44 -8.93 -17.59
N MET A 133 -4.69 -7.84 -17.40
CA MET A 133 -5.12 -6.48 -17.69
C MET A 133 -4.72 -6.02 -19.09
N VAL A 134 -3.83 -6.76 -19.78
CA VAL A 134 -3.32 -6.43 -21.10
C VAL A 134 -3.99 -7.31 -22.15
N ASP A 135 -4.94 -6.76 -22.89
CA ASP A 135 -5.62 -7.47 -23.95
C ASP A 135 -4.70 -7.74 -25.17
N ASN A 136 -5.20 -8.52 -26.14
CA ASN A 136 -4.49 -8.86 -27.37
C ASN A 136 -4.12 -7.63 -28.24
N GLY A 137 -4.66 -6.44 -27.95
CA GLY A 137 -4.34 -5.17 -28.60
C GLY A 137 -3.29 -4.36 -27.85
N ASN A 138 -2.70 -4.88 -26.76
CA ASN A 138 -1.84 -4.17 -25.82
C ASN A 138 -2.51 -2.95 -25.18
N VAL A 139 -3.82 -3.03 -24.97
CA VAL A 139 -4.60 -2.00 -24.28
C VAL A 139 -4.79 -2.46 -22.83
N LEU A 140 -4.33 -1.64 -21.89
CA LEU A 140 -4.52 -1.87 -20.47
C LEU A 140 -5.99 -1.64 -20.10
N SER A 141 -6.74 -2.68 -19.81
CA SER A 141 -8.16 -2.59 -19.49
C SER A 141 -8.61 -3.68 -18.52
N MET A 142 -9.32 -3.29 -17.49
CA MET A 142 -10.03 -4.20 -16.60
C MET A 142 -11.39 -4.61 -17.19
N GLN A 143 -11.91 -3.84 -18.14
CA GLN A 143 -13.20 -4.12 -18.75
C GLN A 143 -13.10 -5.36 -19.65
N GLY A 144 -13.83 -6.41 -19.27
CA GLY A 144 -13.79 -7.69 -19.97
C GLY A 144 -12.67 -8.63 -19.55
N ALA A 145 -11.77 -8.19 -18.66
CA ALA A 145 -10.79 -9.07 -18.03
C ALA A 145 -11.51 -10.16 -17.21
N LYS A 146 -10.83 -11.28 -17.02
CA LYS A 146 -11.32 -12.40 -16.22
C LYS A 146 -10.37 -12.65 -15.08
N ALA A 147 -10.93 -12.91 -13.91
CA ALA A 147 -10.17 -13.41 -12.78
C ALA A 147 -10.06 -14.94 -12.89
N GLU A 148 -8.84 -15.44 -13.02
CA GLU A 148 -8.56 -16.87 -13.10
C GLU A 148 -7.87 -17.34 -11.81
N ALA A 149 -8.38 -18.40 -11.17
CA ALA A 149 -7.78 -18.97 -9.98
C ALA A 149 -6.52 -19.78 -10.38
N VAL A 150 -5.34 -19.22 -10.08
CA VAL A 150 -4.05 -19.83 -10.47
C VAL A 150 -3.45 -20.70 -9.36
N ILE A 151 -3.78 -20.43 -8.10
CA ILE A 151 -3.37 -21.23 -6.94
C ILE A 151 -4.60 -21.44 -6.06
N VAL A 152 -5.06 -22.68 -5.91
CA VAL A 152 -6.14 -23.06 -5.00
C VAL A 152 -5.57 -23.98 -3.92
N HIS A 153 -5.59 -23.57 -2.65
CA HIS A 153 -5.19 -24.42 -1.54
C HIS A 153 -6.30 -25.42 -1.19
N PRO A 154 -6.01 -26.73 -0.96
CA PRO A 154 -4.68 -27.34 -0.99
C PRO A 154 -4.30 -27.93 -2.36
N PHE A 155 -5.17 -27.90 -3.36
CA PHE A 155 -5.08 -28.67 -4.59
C PHE A 155 -3.90 -28.30 -5.48
N TYR A 156 -3.38 -27.09 -5.33
CA TYR A 156 -2.13 -26.70 -5.99
C TYR A 156 -0.93 -27.50 -5.44
N PHE A 157 -0.93 -27.82 -4.15
CA PHE A 157 0.21 -28.46 -3.47
C PHE A 157 0.07 -29.96 -3.35
N LYS A 158 -1.16 -30.48 -3.22
CA LYS A 158 -1.44 -31.91 -3.00
C LYS A 158 -2.81 -32.31 -3.55
N ASN A 159 -2.94 -33.60 -3.91
CA ASN A 159 -4.20 -34.15 -4.44
C ASN A 159 -5.18 -34.62 -3.35
N SER A 160 -4.87 -34.38 -2.07
CA SER A 160 -5.70 -34.81 -0.95
C SER A 160 -6.24 -33.58 -0.21
N PHE A 161 -7.41 -33.75 0.40
CA PHE A 161 -8.06 -32.72 1.21
C PHE A 161 -8.31 -33.25 2.62
N SER A 162 -8.14 -32.37 3.61
CA SER A 162 -8.55 -32.58 4.99
C SER A 162 -9.29 -31.36 5.50
N SER A 163 -10.12 -31.49 6.53
CA SER A 163 -10.87 -30.37 7.10
C SER A 163 -9.97 -29.24 7.67
N SER A 164 -8.71 -29.55 7.98
CA SER A 164 -7.72 -28.55 8.36
C SER A 164 -7.28 -27.66 7.19
N ASP A 165 -7.30 -28.19 5.97
CA ASP A 165 -6.93 -27.41 4.78
C ASP A 165 -7.92 -26.26 4.50
N ALA A 166 -9.20 -26.43 4.87
CA ALA A 166 -10.20 -25.37 4.76
C ALA A 166 -9.97 -24.19 5.74
N LYS A 167 -9.12 -24.38 6.74
CA LYS A 167 -8.75 -23.34 7.71
C LYS A 167 -7.52 -22.54 7.31
N VAL A 168 -6.82 -22.99 6.27
CA VAL A 168 -5.69 -22.27 5.69
C VAL A 168 -6.20 -21.06 4.93
N LYS A 169 -5.51 -19.92 5.05
CA LYS A 169 -5.80 -18.69 4.33
C LYS A 169 -4.54 -18.12 3.70
N PHE A 170 -4.64 -17.65 2.50
CA PHE A 170 -3.70 -16.67 1.95
C PHE A 170 -4.08 -15.31 2.51
N THR A 171 -3.10 -14.52 2.88
CA THR A 171 -3.35 -13.26 3.58
C THR A 171 -2.86 -12.06 2.82
N ASP A 172 -1.70 -12.17 2.14
CA ASP A 172 -1.19 -11.07 1.33
C ASP A 172 -0.20 -11.57 0.26
N VAL A 173 0.07 -10.72 -0.74
CA VAL A 173 0.97 -10.99 -1.86
C VAL A 173 1.86 -9.79 -2.16
N ALA A 174 3.18 -10.00 -2.22
CA ALA A 174 4.16 -8.94 -2.49
C ALA A 174 5.01 -9.28 -3.71
N ILE A 175 5.06 -8.36 -4.68
CA ILE A 175 5.81 -8.53 -5.92
C ILE A 175 7.30 -8.29 -5.69
N ILE A 176 8.13 -9.09 -6.32
CA ILE A 176 9.59 -8.98 -6.34
C ILE A 176 10.00 -8.36 -7.67
N GLY A 177 10.61 -7.16 -7.61
CA GLY A 177 11.27 -6.58 -8.77
C GLY A 177 12.68 -7.11 -8.92
N SER A 178 13.05 -7.50 -10.13
CA SER A 178 14.42 -7.91 -10.46
C SER A 178 14.83 -7.38 -11.83
N ASN A 179 16.13 -7.11 -12.00
CA ASN A 179 16.71 -6.85 -13.31
C ASN A 179 16.89 -8.13 -14.15
N ILE A 180 16.80 -9.29 -13.50
CA ILE A 180 16.84 -10.60 -14.16
C ILE A 180 15.42 -10.93 -14.62
N GLN A 181 15.21 -11.02 -15.93
CA GLN A 181 13.88 -11.20 -16.51
C GLN A 181 13.13 -12.42 -15.98
N SER A 182 13.82 -13.51 -15.68
CA SER A 182 13.21 -14.73 -15.13
C SER A 182 12.75 -14.60 -13.68
N GLU A 183 13.29 -13.63 -12.93
CA GLU A 183 12.98 -13.38 -11.53
C GLU A 183 12.04 -12.20 -11.34
N ASN A 184 11.99 -11.30 -12.34
CA ASN A 184 11.09 -10.14 -12.30
C ASN A 184 9.63 -10.61 -12.31
N ASN A 185 8.81 -9.97 -11.47
CA ASN A 185 7.43 -10.37 -11.20
C ASN A 185 7.27 -11.71 -10.45
N SER A 186 8.36 -12.34 -9.98
CA SER A 186 8.24 -13.34 -8.92
C SER A 186 7.59 -12.70 -7.70
N TYR A 187 6.99 -13.49 -6.83
CA TYR A 187 6.25 -12.91 -5.71
C TYR A 187 6.34 -13.77 -4.45
N TYR A 188 6.08 -13.12 -3.33
CA TYR A 188 5.83 -13.75 -2.05
C TYR A 188 4.32 -13.82 -1.81
N LEU A 189 3.87 -14.93 -1.23
CA LEU A 189 2.49 -15.15 -0.81
C LEU A 189 2.49 -15.59 0.64
N SER A 190 1.88 -14.81 1.54
CA SER A 190 1.72 -15.20 2.94
C SER A 190 0.57 -16.17 3.12
N ARG A 191 0.77 -17.11 4.01
CA ARG A 191 -0.18 -18.16 4.33
C ARG A 191 -0.27 -18.34 5.82
N THR A 192 -1.50 -18.48 6.34
CA THR A 192 -1.78 -18.77 7.76
C THR A 192 -2.61 -20.03 7.89
N GLY A 193 -2.48 -20.72 9.02
CA GLY A 193 -3.25 -21.89 9.34
C GLY A 193 -2.80 -22.55 10.64
N ILE A 194 -3.32 -23.73 10.92
CA ILE A 194 -3.18 -24.38 12.22
C ILE A 194 -2.08 -25.44 12.27
N SER A 195 -1.57 -25.90 11.13
CA SER A 195 -0.61 -27.01 11.09
C SER A 195 0.83 -26.48 11.11
N ALA A 196 1.62 -26.96 12.07
CA ALA A 196 3.04 -26.65 12.15
C ALA A 196 3.89 -27.37 11.09
N ASN A 197 3.36 -28.42 10.45
CA ASN A 197 4.06 -29.22 9.46
C ASN A 197 3.10 -29.77 8.39
N ASN A 198 3.09 -29.12 7.23
CA ASN A 198 2.53 -29.73 6.03
C ASN A 198 3.67 -30.45 5.27
N ALA A 199 3.61 -31.78 5.25
CA ALA A 199 4.63 -32.62 4.62
C ALA A 199 4.95 -32.13 3.21
N GLY A 200 6.13 -31.55 3.01
CA GLY A 200 6.67 -31.16 1.71
C GLY A 200 6.46 -29.71 1.28
N PHE A 201 5.51 -28.96 1.88
CA PHE A 201 5.17 -27.59 1.42
C PHE A 201 5.28 -26.54 2.51
N GLY A 202 6.05 -26.84 3.56
CA GLY A 202 6.26 -25.93 4.70
C GLY A 202 5.08 -25.91 5.69
N PRO A 203 5.25 -25.18 6.80
CA PRO A 203 4.18 -24.97 7.77
C PRO A 203 3.03 -24.14 7.19
N ASP A 204 1.85 -24.21 7.80
CA ASP A 204 0.71 -23.37 7.37
C ASP A 204 1.01 -21.89 7.56
N ASN A 205 1.67 -21.50 8.67
CA ASN A 205 2.15 -20.14 8.87
C ASN A 205 3.49 -19.98 8.15
N ALA A 206 3.46 -19.43 6.96
CA ALA A 206 4.64 -19.30 6.10
C ALA A 206 4.52 -18.12 5.12
N VAL A 207 5.66 -17.64 4.68
CA VAL A 207 5.79 -16.87 3.44
C VAL A 207 6.32 -17.80 2.37
N LEU A 208 5.57 -17.93 1.29
CA LEU A 208 5.86 -18.80 0.15
C LEU A 208 6.45 -17.95 -0.98
N LYS A 209 7.43 -18.48 -1.70
CA LYS A 209 7.99 -17.82 -2.90
C LYS A 209 7.54 -18.56 -4.15
N PHE A 210 7.08 -17.79 -5.13
CA PHE A 210 6.65 -18.27 -6.45
C PHE A 210 7.39 -17.53 -7.56
N THR A 211 7.52 -18.19 -8.71
CA THR A 211 7.91 -17.52 -9.97
C THR A 211 6.75 -16.70 -10.49
N LYS A 212 7.01 -15.83 -11.48
CA LYS A 212 5.98 -15.07 -12.22
C LYS A 212 4.94 -15.97 -12.93
N ASP A 213 5.30 -17.22 -13.24
CA ASP A 213 4.41 -18.20 -13.88
C ASP A 213 3.73 -19.10 -12.83
N HIS A 214 3.56 -18.61 -11.62
CA HIS A 214 2.92 -19.27 -10.46
C HIS A 214 3.53 -20.59 -10.04
N LYS A 215 4.80 -20.87 -10.40
CA LYS A 215 5.48 -22.09 -9.96
C LYS A 215 6.05 -21.90 -8.56
N TRP A 216 5.65 -22.78 -7.66
CA TRP A 216 6.17 -22.82 -6.30
C TRP A 216 7.69 -23.06 -6.29
N ILE A 217 8.40 -22.26 -5.50
CA ILE A 217 9.85 -22.37 -5.30
C ILE A 217 10.13 -22.98 -3.93
N SER A 218 9.65 -22.32 -2.87
CA SER A 218 9.85 -22.76 -1.47
C SER A 218 8.92 -22.04 -0.50
N ALA A 219 8.70 -22.63 0.68
CA ALA A 219 8.41 -21.85 1.88
C ALA A 219 9.74 -21.27 2.39
N LEU A 220 9.73 -20.00 2.79
CA LEU A 220 10.97 -19.31 3.18
C LEU A 220 11.46 -19.75 4.56
N PRO A 221 12.63 -20.39 4.66
CA PRO A 221 13.30 -20.57 5.92
C PRO A 221 13.95 -19.25 6.35
N ILE A 222 13.84 -18.89 7.63
CA ILE A 222 14.45 -17.68 8.17
C ILE A 222 15.64 -18.04 9.03
N THR A 223 16.76 -17.43 8.78
CA THR A 223 17.97 -17.60 9.61
C THR A 223 18.04 -16.45 10.61
N ALA A 224 17.96 -16.80 11.89
CA ALA A 224 18.11 -15.86 12.98
C ALA A 224 18.99 -16.44 14.08
N THR A 225 19.81 -15.63 14.74
CA THR A 225 20.70 -16.03 15.84
C THR A 225 21.57 -17.27 15.55
N GLY A 226 21.96 -17.45 14.27
CA GLY A 226 22.82 -18.57 13.83
C GLY A 226 22.09 -19.90 13.59
N ALA A 227 20.77 -19.94 13.68
CA ALA A 227 19.94 -21.10 13.38
C ALA A 227 18.91 -20.78 12.27
N THR A 228 18.46 -21.83 11.58
CA THR A 228 17.42 -21.71 10.52
C THR A 228 16.11 -22.25 11.05
N TYR A 229 15.05 -21.45 10.91
CA TYR A 229 13.70 -21.73 11.38
C TYR A 229 12.75 -21.83 10.19
N ASN A 230 12.11 -22.98 10.01
CA ASN A 230 11.10 -23.17 8.97
C ASN A 230 9.72 -22.65 9.41
N ASP A 231 9.48 -22.52 10.70
CA ASP A 231 8.24 -22.07 11.35
C ASP A 231 8.39 -20.68 12.01
N TYR A 232 9.22 -19.84 11.41
CA TYR A 232 9.57 -18.52 11.93
C TYR A 232 8.35 -17.59 12.00
N PHE A 233 7.55 -17.56 10.94
CA PHE A 233 6.39 -16.67 10.83
C PHE A 233 5.26 -17.18 11.72
N LYS A 234 4.60 -16.24 12.39
CA LYS A 234 3.46 -16.53 13.28
C LYS A 234 2.27 -15.67 12.83
N ASN A 235 1.32 -16.28 12.12
CA ASN A 235 0.17 -15.62 11.53
C ASN A 235 0.58 -14.39 10.67
N PRO A 236 1.37 -14.58 9.59
CA PRO A 236 1.78 -13.48 8.71
C PRO A 236 0.55 -12.94 7.99
N LEU A 237 0.18 -11.69 8.29
CA LEU A 237 -1.06 -11.08 7.84
C LEU A 237 -0.86 -10.18 6.61
N SER A 238 0.17 -9.32 6.65
CA SER A 238 0.47 -8.42 5.53
C SER A 238 1.94 -8.53 5.11
N LEU A 239 2.18 -8.39 3.81
CA LEU A 239 3.49 -8.39 3.17
C LEU A 239 3.66 -7.13 2.35
N GLN A 240 4.83 -6.52 2.47
CA GLN A 240 5.18 -5.35 1.68
C GLN A 240 6.56 -5.51 1.06
N GLY A 241 6.61 -5.66 -0.27
CA GLY A 241 7.86 -5.67 -1.02
C GLY A 241 8.47 -4.28 -1.14
N PHE A 242 9.76 -4.22 -1.45
CA PHE A 242 10.46 -2.95 -1.73
C PHE A 242 10.18 -2.42 -3.14
N THR A 243 9.52 -3.23 -3.97
CA THR A 243 9.11 -2.85 -5.33
C THR A 243 7.70 -2.30 -5.27
N GLN A 244 7.57 -0.97 -5.29
CA GLN A 244 6.31 -0.25 -5.18
C GLN A 244 6.16 0.80 -6.28
N ALA A 245 4.93 1.14 -6.64
CA ALA A 245 4.61 2.25 -7.53
C ALA A 245 4.57 3.59 -6.75
N PRO A 246 4.92 4.74 -7.37
CA PRO A 246 5.75 4.86 -8.56
C PRO A 246 7.19 4.56 -8.18
N GLN A 247 7.86 3.73 -8.93
CA GLN A 247 9.23 3.37 -8.61
C GLN A 247 10.21 4.47 -9.04
N LEU A 248 10.34 5.52 -8.25
CA LEU A 248 11.26 6.64 -8.52
C LEU A 248 12.73 6.26 -8.32
N THR A 249 13.00 5.28 -7.48
CA THR A 249 14.33 4.69 -7.31
C THR A 249 14.23 3.20 -7.59
N ALA A 250 14.97 2.71 -8.59
CA ALA A 250 15.01 1.30 -8.95
C ALA A 250 15.59 0.45 -7.82
N THR A 251 14.82 0.17 -6.81
CA THR A 251 15.16 -0.80 -5.78
C THR A 251 14.60 -2.15 -6.20
N ASN A 252 15.36 -2.84 -7.06
CA ASN A 252 15.12 -4.25 -7.32
C ASN A 252 15.69 -5.03 -6.14
N SER A 253 14.90 -5.19 -5.10
CA SER A 253 15.30 -5.95 -3.92
C SER A 253 14.27 -7.04 -3.64
N PRO A 254 14.72 -8.27 -3.37
CA PRO A 254 13.87 -9.32 -2.86
C PRO A 254 13.59 -9.21 -1.35
N ASP A 255 14.02 -8.14 -0.71
CA ASP A 255 13.68 -7.83 0.68
C ASP A 255 12.19 -7.53 0.79
N PHE A 256 11.64 -7.78 1.95
CA PHE A 256 10.23 -7.46 2.23
C PHE A 256 10.00 -7.16 3.70
N TRP A 257 8.92 -6.45 3.97
CA TRP A 257 8.35 -6.29 5.29
C TRP A 257 7.26 -7.33 5.50
N VAL A 258 7.16 -7.85 6.70
CA VAL A 258 6.10 -8.75 7.12
C VAL A 258 5.47 -8.26 8.41
N LEU A 259 4.15 -8.27 8.44
CA LEU A 259 3.35 -8.09 9.63
C LEU A 259 2.91 -9.46 10.14
N ASN A 260 3.27 -9.79 11.38
CA ASN A 260 2.81 -10.98 12.06
C ASN A 260 1.78 -10.58 13.12
N GLN A 261 0.55 -11.01 12.94
CA GLN A 261 -0.53 -10.76 13.89
C GLN A 261 -0.62 -11.93 14.90
N ASN A 262 0.28 -11.93 15.87
CA ASN A 262 0.29 -12.94 16.93
C ASN A 262 0.65 -12.29 18.26
N GLU A 263 -0.17 -12.52 19.28
CA GLU A 263 0.04 -11.97 20.63
C GLU A 263 1.35 -12.43 21.29
N ASP A 264 1.84 -13.63 20.90
CA ASP A 264 3.10 -14.18 21.40
C ASP A 264 4.34 -13.59 20.70
N GLN A 265 4.14 -12.89 19.55
CA GLN A 265 5.22 -12.28 18.82
C GLN A 265 5.52 -10.88 19.38
N GLU A 266 6.67 -10.73 20.03
CA GLU A 266 7.05 -9.44 20.60
C GLU A 266 7.22 -8.34 19.55
N ILE A 267 7.84 -8.67 18.41
CA ILE A 267 8.08 -7.75 17.30
C ILE A 267 7.15 -8.13 16.13
N GLN A 268 6.07 -7.37 15.99
CA GLN A 268 5.01 -7.66 15.04
C GLN A 268 5.38 -7.31 13.59
N VAL A 269 6.12 -6.23 13.39
CA VAL A 269 6.56 -5.76 12.06
C VAL A 269 8.05 -5.99 11.89
N GLN A 270 8.43 -6.75 10.86
CA GLN A 270 9.81 -7.14 10.65
C GLN A 270 10.24 -6.91 9.21
N HIS A 271 11.45 -6.40 9.04
CA HIS A 271 12.15 -6.37 7.77
C HIS A 271 12.89 -7.68 7.57
N ILE A 272 12.59 -8.40 6.51
CA ILE A 272 13.28 -9.61 6.12
C ILE A 272 14.22 -9.28 4.97
N GLN A 273 15.51 -9.34 5.24
CA GLN A 273 16.55 -9.09 4.25
C GLN A 273 16.93 -10.37 3.54
N PHE A 274 17.06 -10.28 2.23
CA PHE A 274 17.62 -11.32 1.39
C PHE A 274 19.12 -11.08 1.17
N THR A 275 19.91 -12.14 1.30
CA THR A 275 21.32 -12.15 0.92
C THR A 275 21.62 -13.41 0.13
N GLU A 276 22.37 -13.26 -0.94
CA GLU A 276 22.89 -14.40 -1.71
C GLU A 276 24.30 -14.72 -1.24
N GLY A 277 24.47 -15.92 -0.73
CA GLY A 277 25.75 -16.40 -0.23
C GLY A 277 26.25 -17.64 -0.98
N PRO A 278 27.48 -18.10 -0.70
CA PRO A 278 28.05 -19.29 -1.34
C PRO A 278 27.27 -20.58 -1.07
N PHE A 279 26.35 -20.56 -0.11
CA PHE A 279 25.50 -21.69 0.27
C PHE A 279 24.04 -21.52 -0.18
N GLY A 280 23.74 -20.50 -1.00
CA GLY A 280 22.41 -20.21 -1.53
C GLY A 280 21.76 -18.97 -0.92
N ALA A 281 20.45 -18.84 -1.17
CA ALA A 281 19.62 -17.74 -0.69
C ALA A 281 19.43 -17.79 0.83
N LEU A 282 19.64 -16.66 1.50
CA LEU A 282 19.49 -16.51 2.93
C LEU A 282 18.51 -15.38 3.22
N TYR A 283 17.52 -15.64 4.06
CA TYR A 283 16.56 -14.66 4.55
C TYR A 283 16.77 -14.43 6.04
N GLN A 284 16.96 -13.17 6.45
CA GLN A 284 17.29 -12.81 7.83
C GLN A 284 16.43 -11.61 8.29
N PRO A 285 15.92 -11.62 9.52
CA PRO A 285 15.27 -10.45 10.08
C PRO A 285 16.32 -9.38 10.39
N ILE A 286 16.03 -8.15 9.99
CA ILE A 286 16.81 -6.98 10.36
C ILE A 286 16.13 -6.29 11.54
N PHE A 287 16.87 -6.10 12.60
CA PHE A 287 16.46 -5.31 13.75
C PHE A 287 17.20 -3.98 13.73
N TYR A 288 16.43 -2.90 13.61
CA TYR A 288 16.99 -1.56 13.68
C TYR A 288 17.28 -1.24 15.15
N SER A 289 18.50 -0.82 15.45
CA SER A 289 18.83 -0.33 16.78
C SER A 289 18.49 1.14 16.91
N THR A 290 17.70 1.52 17.89
CA THR A 290 17.56 2.92 18.27
C THR A 290 18.80 3.37 19.00
N LEU A 291 19.38 4.49 18.56
CA LEU A 291 20.48 5.17 19.29
C LEU A 291 19.97 5.96 20.50
N ASP A 292 18.65 6.15 20.60
CA ASP A 292 18.01 6.83 21.72
C ASP A 292 17.25 5.83 22.60
N PRO A 293 17.78 5.50 23.78
CA PRO A 293 17.10 4.62 24.74
C PRO A 293 15.75 5.17 25.23
N ALA A 294 15.50 6.49 25.06
CA ALA A 294 14.25 7.13 25.41
C ALA A 294 13.22 7.12 24.27
N ALA A 295 13.58 6.64 23.07
CA ALA A 295 12.69 6.53 21.93
C ALA A 295 11.60 5.48 22.19
N LYS A 296 10.58 5.86 22.94
CA LYS A 296 9.38 5.06 23.22
C LYS A 296 8.53 4.81 21.95
N ARG A 297 8.86 5.51 20.86
CA ARG A 297 8.13 5.51 19.58
C ARG A 297 9.00 4.91 18.47
N TYR A 298 9.13 3.59 18.50
CA TYR A 298 9.97 2.86 17.57
C TYR A 298 9.20 1.66 17.02
N LEU A 299 9.34 1.39 15.73
CA LEU A 299 8.64 0.33 15.01
C LEU A 299 8.76 -1.03 15.68
N GLN A 300 9.96 -1.38 16.10
CA GLN A 300 10.30 -2.68 16.69
C GLN A 300 10.27 -2.65 18.22
N THR A 301 9.52 -1.74 18.81
CA THR A 301 9.20 -1.83 20.25
C THR A 301 8.31 -3.06 20.47
N PRO A 302 8.63 -3.91 21.46
CA PRO A 302 7.81 -5.08 21.77
C PRO A 302 6.34 -4.71 22.01
N LYS A 303 5.43 -5.46 21.36
CA LYS A 303 3.96 -5.26 21.46
C LYS A 303 3.53 -3.82 21.17
N ARG A 304 4.12 -3.24 20.14
CA ARG A 304 3.90 -1.84 19.73
C ARG A 304 2.45 -1.57 19.33
N PHE A 305 1.84 -2.49 18.61
CA PHE A 305 0.52 -2.36 18.01
C PHE A 305 -0.49 -3.24 18.77
N GLN A 306 -1.76 -2.79 18.77
CA GLN A 306 -2.84 -3.56 19.43
C GLN A 306 -3.42 -4.62 18.49
N ASP A 307 -3.83 -4.22 17.28
CA ASP A 307 -4.37 -5.09 16.24
C ASP A 307 -3.93 -4.59 14.87
N PRO A 308 -2.64 -4.74 14.54
CA PRO A 308 -2.13 -4.26 13.27
C PRO A 308 -2.65 -5.14 12.13
N VAL A 309 -3.19 -4.51 11.08
CA VAL A 309 -3.91 -5.20 10.00
C VAL A 309 -3.24 -5.06 8.64
N ASP A 310 -2.47 -4.00 8.40
CA ASP A 310 -1.88 -3.77 7.10
C ASP A 310 -0.59 -2.95 7.14
N LEU A 311 0.22 -3.08 6.07
CA LEU A 311 1.48 -2.37 5.85
C LEU A 311 1.49 -1.71 4.48
N CYS A 312 2.07 -0.51 4.39
CA CYS A 312 2.39 0.12 3.11
C CYS A 312 3.76 0.78 3.17
N LEU A 313 4.59 0.53 2.16
CA LEU A 313 5.87 1.19 1.97
C LEU A 313 5.71 2.27 0.89
N ALA A 314 6.14 3.49 1.19
CA ALA A 314 6.19 4.56 0.20
C ALA A 314 7.13 4.18 -0.96
N GLY A 315 6.62 4.22 -2.20
CA GLY A 315 7.38 3.94 -3.42
C GLY A 315 8.28 5.09 -3.87
N ASP A 316 8.31 6.18 -3.13
CA ASP A 316 9.14 7.35 -3.37
C ASP A 316 10.47 7.32 -2.60
N GLY A 317 11.25 8.37 -2.70
CA GLY A 317 12.55 8.48 -2.02
C GLY A 317 12.44 8.55 -0.49
N SER A 318 11.28 8.79 0.09
CA SER A 318 11.08 8.88 1.55
C SER A 318 11.23 7.52 2.23
N ARG A 319 10.80 6.46 1.56
CA ARG A 319 10.75 5.09 2.11
C ARG A 319 10.03 5.02 3.46
N PHE A 320 9.00 5.84 3.62
CA PHE A 320 8.15 5.76 4.82
C PHE A 320 7.42 4.41 4.83
N LEU A 321 7.38 3.80 6.01
CA LEU A 321 6.57 2.63 6.27
C LEU A 321 5.34 3.06 7.06
N PHE A 322 4.16 2.72 6.56
CA PHE A 322 2.89 2.94 7.24
C PHE A 322 2.38 1.63 7.79
N VAL A 323 1.82 1.68 8.98
CA VAL A 323 1.20 0.53 9.66
C VAL A 323 -0.21 0.93 10.08
N ALA A 324 -1.19 0.21 9.57
CA ALA A 324 -2.58 0.32 9.99
C ALA A 324 -2.82 -0.53 11.24
N ASP A 325 -3.38 0.07 12.29
CA ASP A 325 -3.71 -0.61 13.55
C ASP A 325 -5.21 -0.43 13.84
N ALA A 326 -5.98 -1.47 13.58
CA ALA A 326 -7.43 -1.48 13.81
C ALA A 326 -7.79 -1.47 15.31
N GLY A 327 -6.89 -1.90 16.19
CA GLY A 327 -7.13 -1.91 17.62
C GLY A 327 -7.24 -0.52 18.25
N VAL A 328 -6.71 0.49 17.57
CA VAL A 328 -6.75 1.91 17.97
C VAL A 328 -7.28 2.83 16.87
N ASP A 329 -7.78 2.26 15.78
CA ASP A 329 -8.27 3.00 14.59
C ASP A 329 -7.27 4.08 14.13
N SER A 330 -6.02 3.68 13.97
CA SER A 330 -4.91 4.60 13.68
C SER A 330 -3.98 4.09 12.61
N VAL A 331 -3.29 5.02 11.96
CA VAL A 331 -2.19 4.72 11.04
C VAL A 331 -0.91 5.36 11.58
N TYR A 332 0.14 4.59 11.70
CA TYR A 332 1.46 5.03 12.13
C TYR A 332 2.38 5.18 10.92
N GLN A 333 3.18 6.24 10.92
CA GLN A 333 4.27 6.42 9.97
C GLN A 333 5.60 6.16 10.65
N PHE A 334 6.48 5.44 9.96
CA PHE A 334 7.86 5.21 10.39
C PHE A 334 8.83 5.63 9.28
N THR A 335 9.96 6.17 9.68
CA THR A 335 11.09 6.44 8.77
C THR A 335 11.78 5.13 8.38
N SER A 336 12.65 5.19 7.38
CA SER A 336 13.48 4.04 6.97
C SER A 336 14.39 3.48 8.07
N SER A 337 14.60 4.23 9.15
CA SER A 337 15.34 3.79 10.35
C SER A 337 14.45 3.23 11.45
N GLY A 338 13.14 3.12 11.23
CA GLY A 338 12.18 2.58 12.18
C GLY A 338 11.74 3.55 13.27
N LEU A 339 12.13 4.83 13.20
CA LEU A 339 11.63 5.86 14.11
C LEU A 339 10.26 6.33 13.68
N GLU A 340 9.34 6.47 14.63
CA GLU A 340 8.03 7.09 14.37
C GLU A 340 8.26 8.55 13.94
N GLY A 341 7.69 8.91 12.79
CA GLY A 341 7.84 10.23 12.20
C GLY A 341 6.73 11.16 12.67
N VAL A 342 5.64 11.17 11.93
CA VAL A 342 4.51 12.06 12.16
C VAL A 342 3.45 11.35 13.00
N PRO A 343 2.75 12.06 13.92
CA PRO A 343 1.62 11.48 14.66
C PRO A 343 0.58 10.83 13.73
N PRO A 344 -0.06 9.73 14.16
CA PRO A 344 -1.09 9.08 13.37
C PRO A 344 -2.24 10.05 13.07
N PRO A 345 -2.87 9.96 11.86
CA PRO A 345 -3.93 10.87 11.45
C PRO A 345 -5.07 11.09 12.46
N PRO A 346 -5.58 10.07 13.18
CA PRO A 346 -6.61 10.28 14.20
C PRO A 346 -6.16 11.14 15.39
N ALA A 347 -4.91 11.02 15.81
CA ALA A 347 -4.36 11.84 16.90
C ALA A 347 -4.19 13.30 16.48
N SER A 348 -3.78 13.55 15.24
CA SER A 348 -3.70 14.91 14.67
C SER A 348 -5.07 15.50 14.39
N ALA A 349 -6.06 14.69 13.99
CA ALA A 349 -7.42 15.17 13.74
C ALA A 349 -8.12 15.71 15.01
N ALA A 350 -7.74 15.27 16.21
CA ALA A 350 -8.24 15.81 17.46
C ALA A 350 -7.81 17.26 17.70
N GLU A 351 -6.65 17.67 17.18
CA GLU A 351 -6.13 19.03 17.22
C GLU A 351 -6.72 19.91 16.10
N PHE A 352 -7.16 19.30 15.01
CA PHE A 352 -7.86 19.94 13.88
C PHE A 352 -9.38 19.88 14.05
N ASN A 353 -9.93 20.38 15.16
CA ASN A 353 -11.36 20.28 15.50
C ASN A 353 -12.35 20.73 14.40
N ALA A 354 -11.93 21.57 13.47
CA ALA A 354 -12.75 21.96 12.31
C ALA A 354 -12.78 20.91 11.20
N LEU A 355 -11.79 20.00 11.16
CA LEU A 355 -11.63 18.92 10.17
C LEU A 355 -11.93 17.55 10.77
N ALA A 356 -12.14 17.45 12.08
CA ALA A 356 -12.41 16.22 12.82
C ALA A 356 -13.65 15.45 12.33
N THR A 357 -14.56 16.10 11.62
CA THR A 357 -15.69 15.46 10.96
C THR A 357 -15.29 14.63 9.73
N LEU A 358 -14.07 14.83 9.21
CA LEU A 358 -13.55 14.10 8.05
C LEU A 358 -12.57 12.99 8.44
N GLY A 359 -12.02 12.98 9.66
CA GLY A 359 -10.90 12.14 10.06
C GLY A 359 -11.22 11.06 11.11
N GLY A 360 -12.46 10.85 11.48
CA GLY A 360 -12.83 9.77 12.39
C GLY A 360 -12.88 8.43 11.66
N PHE A 361 -11.95 7.51 11.94
CA PHE A 361 -12.06 6.15 11.44
C PHE A 361 -13.05 5.34 12.28
N GLY A 362 -13.80 4.47 11.63
CA GLY A 362 -14.70 3.53 12.29
C GLY A 362 -14.07 2.14 12.45
N ASN A 363 -13.21 1.75 11.50
CA ASN A 363 -12.40 0.55 11.51
C ASN A 363 -11.37 0.63 10.38
N VAL A 364 -10.14 0.99 10.73
CA VAL A 364 -9.03 1.02 9.79
C VAL A 364 -8.74 -0.39 9.30
N SER A 365 -8.78 -0.62 7.99
CA SER A 365 -8.65 -1.93 7.38
C SER A 365 -7.44 -2.08 6.47
N ALA A 366 -7.01 -1.00 5.81
CA ALA A 366 -5.82 -1.02 4.96
C ALA A 366 -5.24 0.38 4.74
N VAL A 367 -4.01 0.41 4.26
CA VAL A 367 -3.27 1.63 3.91
C VAL A 367 -2.60 1.49 2.55
N GLY A 368 -2.62 2.57 1.77
CA GLY A 368 -1.88 2.72 0.52
C GLY A 368 -1.18 4.07 0.47
N TYR A 369 -0.13 4.19 -0.32
CA TYR A 369 0.59 5.46 -0.46
C TYR A 369 1.03 5.67 -1.91
N TYR A 370 0.75 6.85 -2.43
CA TYR A 370 1.17 7.23 -3.76
C TYR A 370 1.27 8.75 -3.88
N ASP A 371 2.32 9.25 -4.51
CA ASP A 371 2.53 10.67 -4.81
C ASP A 371 2.24 11.61 -3.61
N LYS A 372 2.84 11.27 -2.46
CA LYS A 372 2.69 12.02 -1.20
C LYS A 372 1.27 12.01 -0.61
N ILE A 373 0.41 11.15 -1.11
CA ILE A 373 -0.93 10.94 -0.58
C ILE A 373 -1.00 9.58 0.11
N LEU A 374 -1.40 9.62 1.37
CA LEU A 374 -1.74 8.44 2.16
C LEU A 374 -3.22 8.14 1.98
N TYR A 375 -3.54 6.93 1.55
CA TYR A 375 -4.90 6.40 1.44
C TYR A 375 -5.15 5.48 2.63
N VAL A 376 -6.28 5.66 3.30
CA VAL A 376 -6.68 4.84 4.46
C VAL A 376 -8.08 4.28 4.21
N ALA A 377 -8.18 2.98 4.12
CA ALA A 377 -9.47 2.29 4.01
C ALA A 377 -10.12 2.16 5.39
N ASP A 378 -11.39 2.54 5.45
CA ASP A 378 -12.25 2.43 6.63
C ASP A 378 -13.44 1.54 6.28
N SER A 379 -13.35 0.27 6.64
CA SER A 379 -14.33 -0.74 6.25
C SER A 379 -15.69 -0.55 6.91
N LYS A 380 -15.75 0.08 8.08
CA LYS A 380 -17.01 0.33 8.78
C LYS A 380 -17.76 1.52 8.22
N ASN A 381 -17.03 2.57 7.82
CA ASN A 381 -17.64 3.77 7.26
C ASN A 381 -17.83 3.69 5.73
N GLY A 382 -17.32 2.63 5.08
CA GLY A 382 -17.42 2.43 3.64
C GLY A 382 -16.67 3.50 2.83
N THR A 383 -15.52 3.94 3.33
CA THR A 383 -14.76 5.03 2.70
C THR A 383 -13.28 4.71 2.57
N VAL A 384 -12.64 5.28 1.55
CA VAL A 384 -11.19 5.42 1.53
C VAL A 384 -10.87 6.90 1.67
N GLN A 385 -10.29 7.26 2.80
CA GLN A 385 -9.91 8.62 3.12
C GLN A 385 -8.50 8.91 2.61
N ARG A 386 -8.24 10.18 2.27
CA ARG A 386 -6.94 10.61 1.78
C ARG A 386 -6.34 11.65 2.72
N PHE A 387 -5.05 11.53 2.93
CA PHE A 387 -4.28 12.44 3.78
C PHE A 387 -3.02 12.89 3.05
N LYS A 388 -2.63 14.14 3.28
CA LYS A 388 -1.38 14.69 2.78
C LYS A 388 -0.63 15.36 3.92
N LEU A 389 0.69 15.22 3.90
CA LEU A 389 1.54 15.86 4.90
C LEU A 389 1.52 17.38 4.72
N THR A 390 1.45 18.15 5.80
CA THR A 390 1.43 19.62 5.74
C THR A 390 2.61 20.21 4.97
N LEU A 391 3.77 19.56 4.99
CA LEU A 391 4.96 19.98 4.24
C LEU A 391 4.87 19.71 2.72
N ASP A 392 3.88 18.96 2.27
CA ASP A 392 3.75 18.54 0.86
C ASP A 392 2.71 19.34 0.08
N PHE A 393 2.17 20.43 0.65
CA PHE A 393 1.16 21.28 0.01
C PHE A 393 1.75 22.38 -0.88
N ASP A 394 3.06 22.47 -1.03
CA ASP A 394 3.74 23.49 -1.86
C ASP A 394 3.67 23.18 -3.35
#